data_62cfa1b74e16cb379bbcd296e8600b06
#
_entry.id   62cfa1b74e16cb379bbcd296e8600b06
#
_cell.length_a   1.000
_cell.length_b   1.000
_cell.length_c   1.000
_cell.angle_alpha   90.00
_cell.angle_beta   90.00
_cell.angle_gamma   90.00
#
_symmetry.space_group_name_H-M   'P 1'
#
loop_
_entity.id
_entity.type
_entity.pdbx_description
1 polymer ?
#
loop_
_entity_poly.entity_id
_entity_poly.type
_entity_poly.pdbx_seq_one_letter_code
_entity_poly.pdbx_strand_id
1 'polypeptide(L)'
;KLSVREWVVHVENMWGETKEGVKRYCIQPEELLDLLKAIGSDNLGICWDTEHGAIENLDQDKAIAKVGPYLRATHISDQTDRGNVHVLPYTGNTDWDMILKALAKADYKGAFTYEIQHYLLAMPEKLVPDAILLSYKVGEEMADQLEHYKKILA
;
A
#
# COMPACT_ATOMS: atom_id res chain seq x y z
N LYS A 1 -11.15 -28.97 -19.61
CA LYS A 1 -10.47 -28.91 -18.29
C LYS A 1 -10.43 -27.44 -17.90
N LEU A 2 -11.25 -27.01 -16.94
CA LEU A 2 -11.11 -25.72 -16.30
C LEU A 2 -9.79 -25.76 -15.52
N SER A 3 -8.83 -24.93 -15.91
CA SER A 3 -7.62 -24.74 -15.10
C SER A 3 -8.05 -24.15 -13.75
N VAL A 4 -7.74 -24.84 -12.68
CA VAL A 4 -7.87 -24.28 -11.34
C VAL A 4 -6.95 -23.05 -11.33
N ARG A 5 -7.52 -21.85 -11.25
CA ARG A 5 -6.72 -20.66 -11.02
C ARG A 5 -6.15 -20.78 -9.61
N GLU A 6 -4.84 -20.78 -9.51
CA GLU A 6 -4.19 -20.69 -8.22
C GLU A 6 -4.57 -19.35 -7.60
N TRP A 7 -5.25 -19.39 -6.46
CA TRP A 7 -5.58 -18.19 -5.71
C TRP A 7 -4.33 -17.75 -4.94
N VAL A 8 -3.97 -16.49 -5.09
CA VAL A 8 -2.94 -15.86 -4.28
C VAL A 8 -3.64 -14.98 -3.26
N VAL A 9 -3.33 -15.18 -1.99
CA VAL A 9 -3.85 -14.38 -0.88
C VAL A 9 -2.76 -13.40 -0.46
N HIS A 10 -3.12 -12.16 -0.18
CA HIS A 10 -2.19 -11.17 0.34
C HIS A 10 -2.61 -10.77 1.75
N VAL A 11 -1.64 -10.78 2.67
CA VAL A 11 -1.83 -10.27 4.02
C VAL A 11 -1.37 -8.82 4.06
N GLU A 12 -2.22 -7.97 4.60
CA GLU A 12 -1.99 -6.55 4.69
C GLU A 12 -1.37 -6.15 6.04
N ASN A 13 -0.49 -5.14 6.03
CA ASN A 13 -0.06 -4.51 7.28
C ASN A 13 -1.22 -3.70 7.87
N MET A 14 -1.47 -3.91 9.15
CA MET A 14 -2.57 -3.30 9.89
C MET A 14 -2.12 -2.03 10.62
N TRP A 15 -3.07 -1.30 11.21
CA TRP A 15 -2.82 -0.17 12.08
C TRP A 15 -3.77 -0.15 13.28
N GLY A 16 -3.36 0.54 14.37
CA GLY A 16 -4.19 0.81 15.52
C GLY A 16 -4.49 -0.40 16.40
N GLU A 17 -5.55 -0.25 17.15
CA GLU A 17 -6.02 -1.21 18.15
C GLU A 17 -7.43 -1.68 17.83
N THR A 18 -7.81 -2.81 18.42
CA THR A 18 -9.22 -3.25 18.41
C THR A 18 -10.06 -2.34 19.31
N LYS A 19 -11.39 -2.51 19.26
CA LYS A 19 -12.30 -1.77 20.14
C LYS A 19 -12.03 -2.00 21.65
N GLU A 20 -11.41 -3.14 21.97
CA GLU A 20 -11.03 -3.54 23.33
C GLU A 20 -9.64 -3.00 23.74
N GLY A 21 -8.97 -2.19 22.89
CA GLY A 21 -7.67 -1.62 23.14
C GLY A 21 -6.49 -2.61 22.98
N VAL A 22 -6.72 -3.70 22.24
CA VAL A 22 -5.65 -4.67 21.91
C VAL A 22 -4.99 -4.26 20.61
N LYS A 23 -3.66 -4.11 20.63
CA LYS A 23 -2.89 -3.83 19.42
C LYS A 23 -3.12 -4.92 18.37
N ARG A 24 -3.42 -4.51 17.14
CA ARG A 24 -3.62 -5.47 16.04
C ARG A 24 -2.32 -6.15 15.68
N TYR A 25 -2.42 -7.38 15.22
CA TYR A 25 -1.29 -8.12 14.66
C TYR A 25 -1.01 -7.69 13.22
N CYS A 26 0.19 -7.94 12.71
CA CYS A 26 0.64 -7.52 11.39
C CYS A 26 0.80 -6.00 11.21
N ILE A 27 1.09 -5.26 12.27
CA ILE A 27 1.49 -3.86 12.17
C ILE A 27 2.95 -3.76 11.74
N GLN A 28 3.83 -4.54 12.36
CA GLN A 28 5.25 -4.52 12.06
C GLN A 28 5.60 -5.47 10.89
N PRO A 29 6.58 -5.12 10.04
CA PRO A 29 6.98 -5.98 8.93
C PRO A 29 7.45 -7.37 9.39
N GLU A 30 8.02 -7.49 10.59
CA GLU A 30 8.44 -8.76 11.19
C GLU A 30 7.24 -9.68 11.44
N GLU A 31 6.13 -9.14 11.93
CA GLU A 31 4.92 -9.90 12.22
C GLU A 31 4.31 -10.50 10.93
N LEU A 32 4.36 -9.73 9.82
CA LEU A 32 3.95 -10.23 8.50
C LEU A 32 4.84 -11.40 8.06
N LEU A 33 6.15 -11.25 8.19
CA LEU A 33 7.11 -12.30 7.80
C LEU A 33 6.97 -13.55 8.66
N ASP A 34 6.76 -13.39 9.96
CA ASP A 34 6.52 -14.50 10.88
C ASP A 34 5.22 -15.25 10.52
N LEU A 35 4.16 -14.53 10.15
CA LEU A 35 2.92 -15.12 9.69
C LEU A 35 3.11 -15.91 8.39
N LEU A 36 3.78 -15.34 7.38
CA LEU A 36 4.08 -16.04 6.13
C LEU A 36 4.87 -17.32 6.39
N LYS A 37 5.89 -17.23 7.23
CA LYS A 37 6.73 -18.39 7.62
C LYS A 37 5.92 -19.46 8.36
N ALA A 38 5.02 -19.06 9.25
CA ALA A 38 4.19 -19.99 10.00
C ALA A 38 3.20 -20.76 9.11
N ILE A 39 2.65 -20.08 8.08
CA ILE A 39 1.73 -20.69 7.12
C ILE A 39 2.49 -21.55 6.09
N GLY A 40 3.65 -21.11 5.63
CA GLY A 40 4.52 -21.84 4.72
C GLY A 40 3.93 -22.12 3.35
N SER A 41 3.10 -21.21 2.81
CA SER A 41 2.45 -21.36 1.50
C SER A 41 3.06 -20.40 0.48
N ASP A 42 3.40 -20.91 -0.71
CA ASP A 42 3.86 -20.11 -1.84
C ASP A 42 2.75 -19.22 -2.43
N ASN A 43 1.47 -19.51 -2.11
CA ASN A 43 0.31 -18.75 -2.54
C ASN A 43 -0.04 -17.59 -1.58
N LEU A 44 0.85 -17.27 -0.63
CA LEU A 44 0.70 -16.18 0.30
C LEU A 44 1.72 -15.09 0.01
N GLY A 45 1.26 -13.85 -0.12
CA GLY A 45 2.09 -12.66 -0.30
C GLY A 45 1.71 -11.55 0.68
N ILE A 46 2.39 -10.43 0.55
CA ILE A 46 2.13 -9.23 1.35
C ILE A 46 1.50 -8.16 0.45
N CYS A 47 0.45 -7.53 0.95
CA CYS A 47 -0.05 -6.25 0.51
C CYS A 47 0.49 -5.18 1.47
N TRP A 48 1.26 -4.23 0.97
CA TRP A 48 1.72 -3.11 1.80
C TRP A 48 0.77 -1.93 1.64
N ASP A 49 0.14 -1.54 2.75
CA ASP A 49 -0.64 -0.32 2.84
C ASP A 49 0.27 0.82 3.31
N THR A 50 0.40 1.83 2.47
CA THR A 50 1.26 2.99 2.69
C THR A 50 0.72 3.91 3.78
N GLU A 51 -0.59 4.01 3.90
CA GLU A 51 -1.25 4.83 4.92
C GLU A 51 -1.13 4.20 6.30
N HIS A 52 -1.38 2.89 6.40
CA HIS A 52 -1.22 2.15 7.66
C HIS A 52 0.20 2.28 8.19
N GLY A 53 1.20 2.16 7.30
CA GLY A 53 2.59 2.41 7.64
C GLY A 53 2.86 3.83 8.15
N ALA A 54 2.24 4.83 7.53
CA ALA A 54 2.37 6.24 7.94
C ALA A 54 1.70 6.52 9.29
N ILE A 55 0.48 6.00 9.52
CA ILE A 55 -0.26 6.16 10.79
C ILE A 55 0.51 5.57 11.98
N GLU A 56 1.18 4.43 11.76
CA GLU A 56 2.00 3.77 12.77
C GLU A 56 3.42 4.34 12.88
N ASN A 57 3.74 5.40 12.10
CA ASN A 57 5.06 6.05 12.05
C ASN A 57 6.20 5.05 11.77
N LEU A 58 5.96 4.07 10.90
CA LEU A 58 6.98 3.12 10.50
C LEU A 58 8.01 3.78 9.59
N ASP A 59 9.27 3.36 9.71
CA ASP A 59 10.30 3.63 8.71
C ASP A 59 9.99 2.79 7.47
N GLN A 60 9.17 3.34 6.57
CA GLN A 60 8.63 2.59 5.44
C GLN A 60 9.69 2.22 4.40
N ASP A 61 10.80 2.96 4.26
CA ASP A 61 11.92 2.55 3.39
C ASP A 61 12.49 1.20 3.89
N LYS A 62 12.73 1.09 5.20
CA LYS A 62 13.20 -0.17 5.80
C LYS A 62 12.15 -1.27 5.80
N ALA A 63 10.89 -0.92 6.08
CA ALA A 63 9.81 -1.89 6.11
C ALA A 63 9.58 -2.52 4.73
N ILE A 64 9.47 -1.69 3.68
CA ILE A 64 9.31 -2.13 2.29
C ILE A 64 10.53 -2.96 1.84
N ALA A 65 11.74 -2.54 2.16
CA ALA A 65 12.94 -3.31 1.85
C ALA A 65 12.91 -4.72 2.49
N LYS A 66 12.41 -4.81 3.73
CA LYS A 66 12.32 -6.08 4.47
C LYS A 66 11.26 -7.02 3.89
N VAL A 67 10.08 -6.51 3.56
CA VAL A 67 8.99 -7.34 3.01
C VAL A 67 9.08 -7.54 1.50
N GLY A 68 9.96 -6.79 0.82
CA GLY A 68 10.09 -6.76 -0.64
C GLY A 68 10.07 -8.11 -1.35
N PRO A 69 10.79 -9.15 -0.88
CA PRO A 69 10.75 -10.48 -1.49
C PRO A 69 9.36 -11.12 -1.54
N TYR A 70 8.47 -10.72 -0.64
CA TYR A 70 7.10 -11.24 -0.51
C TYR A 70 6.03 -10.23 -0.93
N LEU A 71 6.43 -9.00 -1.29
CA LEU A 71 5.51 -7.93 -1.68
C LEU A 71 4.87 -8.25 -3.04
N ARG A 72 3.55 -8.35 -3.06
CA ARG A 72 2.75 -8.72 -4.25
C ARG A 72 1.72 -7.69 -4.62
N ALA A 73 1.26 -6.90 -3.65
CA ALA A 73 0.25 -5.87 -3.81
C ALA A 73 0.58 -4.67 -2.94
N THR A 74 -0.02 -3.54 -3.26
CA THR A 74 -0.02 -2.34 -2.42
C THR A 74 -1.42 -1.79 -2.32
N HIS A 75 -1.77 -1.25 -1.14
CA HIS A 75 -2.83 -0.27 -0.99
C HIS A 75 -2.19 1.12 -0.96
N ILE A 76 -2.63 1.96 -1.87
CA ILE A 76 -2.10 3.30 -2.07
C ILE A 76 -3.17 4.29 -1.64
N SER A 77 -2.93 4.92 -0.52
CA SER A 77 -3.73 6.01 0.02
C SER A 77 -2.86 6.95 0.85
N ASP A 78 -3.37 8.12 1.10
CA ASP A 78 -2.69 9.15 1.88
C ASP A 78 -3.53 9.52 3.10
N GLN A 79 -2.93 10.24 4.05
CA GLN A 79 -3.57 10.70 5.27
C GLN A 79 -3.01 12.05 5.69
N THR A 80 -3.84 12.86 6.32
CA THR A 80 -3.40 14.11 6.98
C THR A 80 -3.24 13.92 8.50
N ASP A 81 -4.04 13.04 9.08
CA ASP A 81 -4.01 12.61 10.48
C ASP A 81 -4.81 11.31 10.64
N ARG A 82 -4.89 10.77 11.87
CA ARG A 82 -5.65 9.54 12.15
C ARG A 82 -7.16 9.62 11.89
N GLY A 83 -7.71 10.80 11.73
CA GLY A 83 -9.13 11.03 11.46
C GLY A 83 -9.45 11.32 10.00
N ASN A 84 -8.45 11.63 9.19
CA ASN A 84 -8.60 11.94 7.77
C ASN A 84 -7.68 11.05 6.96
N VAL A 85 -8.15 9.86 6.69
CA VAL A 85 -7.49 8.73 6.05
C VAL A 85 -8.16 8.41 4.71
N HIS A 86 -7.56 7.53 3.90
CA HIS A 86 -8.06 7.10 2.60
C HIS A 86 -8.32 8.26 1.63
N VAL A 87 -7.38 9.22 1.62
CA VAL A 87 -7.39 10.34 0.69
C VAL A 87 -6.44 10.09 -0.49
N LEU A 88 -6.57 10.90 -1.53
CA LEU A 88 -5.77 10.75 -2.75
C LEU A 88 -4.28 11.02 -2.44
N PRO A 89 -3.32 10.25 -2.97
CA PRO A 89 -1.90 10.58 -2.91
C PRO A 89 -1.57 12.02 -3.29
N TYR A 90 -0.59 12.59 -2.63
CA TYR A 90 -0.17 14.00 -2.71
C TYR A 90 -1.17 15.01 -2.11
N THR A 91 -2.26 14.56 -1.50
CA THR A 91 -3.18 15.45 -0.76
C THR A 91 -3.03 15.33 0.76
N GLY A 92 -2.16 14.46 1.22
CA GLY A 92 -1.85 14.24 2.62
C GLY A 92 -0.39 14.51 2.97
N ASN A 93 0.13 13.76 3.94
CA ASN A 93 1.45 13.96 4.54
C ASN A 93 2.46 12.86 4.20
N THR A 94 2.10 11.89 3.34
CA THR A 94 3.00 10.79 2.96
C THR A 94 4.12 11.31 2.06
N ASP A 95 5.36 10.91 2.38
CA ASP A 95 6.52 11.17 1.51
C ASP A 95 6.52 10.16 0.34
N TRP A 96 5.84 10.54 -0.74
CA TRP A 96 5.69 9.71 -1.93
C TRP A 96 7.00 9.49 -2.67
N ASP A 97 7.92 10.44 -2.62
CA ASP A 97 9.25 10.29 -3.21
C ASP A 97 10.02 9.14 -2.52
N MET A 98 9.98 9.10 -1.20
CA MET A 98 10.60 8.02 -0.41
C MET A 98 9.90 6.68 -0.68
N ILE A 99 8.57 6.62 -0.68
CA ILE A 99 7.80 5.39 -0.93
C ILE A 99 8.11 4.81 -2.31
N LEU A 100 8.07 5.64 -3.36
CA LEU A 100 8.32 5.19 -4.74
C LEU A 100 9.77 4.69 -4.91
N LYS A 101 10.74 5.36 -4.28
CA LYS A 101 12.13 4.88 -4.25
C LYS A 101 12.28 3.54 -3.51
N ALA A 102 11.58 3.37 -2.39
CA ALA A 102 11.60 2.10 -1.65
C ALA A 102 11.01 0.95 -2.48
N LEU A 103 9.88 1.18 -3.15
CA LEU A 103 9.26 0.22 -4.08
C LEU A 103 10.18 -0.09 -5.28
N ALA A 104 10.88 0.92 -5.81
CA ALA A 104 11.84 0.73 -6.89
C ALA A 104 13.02 -0.16 -6.46
N LYS A 105 13.63 0.10 -5.30
CA LYS A 105 14.70 -0.72 -4.72
C LYS A 105 14.25 -2.16 -4.45
N ALA A 106 12.98 -2.36 -4.08
CA ALA A 106 12.38 -3.68 -3.88
C ALA A 106 12.01 -4.38 -5.20
N ASP A 107 12.26 -3.79 -6.36
CA ASP A 107 11.86 -4.28 -7.69
C ASP A 107 10.37 -4.65 -7.75
N TYR A 108 9.52 -3.81 -7.13
CA TYR A 108 8.08 -4.05 -7.06
C TYR A 108 7.44 -4.10 -8.46
N LYS A 109 6.64 -5.15 -8.70
CA LYS A 109 5.99 -5.44 -10.00
C LYS A 109 4.48 -5.57 -9.91
N GLY A 110 3.92 -5.37 -8.73
CA GLY A 110 2.48 -5.44 -8.51
C GLY A 110 1.76 -4.19 -9.00
N ALA A 111 0.44 -4.22 -8.93
CA ALA A 111 -0.40 -3.08 -9.26
C ALA A 111 -0.45 -2.07 -8.11
N PHE A 112 -0.60 -0.79 -8.44
CA PHE A 112 -1.05 0.22 -7.50
C PHE A 112 -2.56 0.11 -7.34
N THR A 113 -2.99 -0.36 -6.17
CA THR A 113 -4.41 -0.46 -5.85
C THR A 113 -4.77 0.69 -4.92
N TYR A 114 -5.63 1.57 -5.38
CA TYR A 114 -6.12 2.68 -4.55
C TYR A 114 -7.09 2.21 -3.47
N GLU A 115 -6.92 2.74 -2.26
CA GLU A 115 -7.88 2.68 -1.17
C GLU A 115 -8.25 4.11 -0.73
N ILE A 116 -8.94 4.85 -1.61
CA ILE A 116 -9.20 6.30 -1.48
C ILE A 116 -10.70 6.62 -1.33
N GLN A 117 -11.46 5.74 -0.67
CA GLN A 117 -12.90 5.89 -0.57
C GLN A 117 -13.33 7.20 0.12
N HIS A 118 -12.60 7.69 1.12
CA HIS A 118 -12.97 8.94 1.80
C HIS A 118 -12.77 10.15 0.89
N TYR A 119 -11.76 10.13 0.02
CA TYR A 119 -11.60 11.17 -1.00
C TYR A 119 -12.81 11.23 -1.92
N LEU A 120 -13.30 10.10 -2.42
CA LEU A 120 -14.45 10.07 -3.33
C LEU A 120 -15.77 10.39 -2.62
N LEU A 121 -15.95 9.91 -1.38
CA LEU A 121 -17.16 10.19 -0.58
C LEU A 121 -17.26 11.66 -0.16
N ALA A 122 -16.15 12.37 -0.06
CA ALA A 122 -16.13 13.81 0.23
C ALA A 122 -16.51 14.67 -0.98
N MET A 123 -16.54 14.10 -2.19
CA MET A 123 -16.86 14.85 -3.41
C MET A 123 -18.37 15.03 -3.59
N PRO A 124 -18.85 16.22 -4.00
CA PRO A 124 -20.19 16.35 -4.54
C PRO A 124 -20.41 15.37 -5.70
N GLU A 125 -21.58 14.74 -5.76
CA GLU A 125 -21.90 13.69 -6.75
C GLU A 125 -21.51 14.06 -8.19
N LYS A 126 -21.77 15.33 -8.57
CA LYS A 126 -21.43 15.83 -9.91
C LYS A 126 -19.93 15.86 -10.22
N LEU A 127 -19.07 15.88 -9.21
CA LEU A 127 -17.61 15.95 -9.36
C LEU A 127 -16.95 14.58 -9.20
N VAL A 128 -17.68 13.54 -8.82
CA VAL A 128 -17.11 12.19 -8.66
C VAL A 128 -16.44 11.69 -9.94
N PRO A 129 -16.99 11.86 -11.16
CA PRO A 129 -16.31 11.45 -12.39
C PRO A 129 -14.96 12.17 -12.60
N ASP A 130 -14.90 13.46 -12.31
CA ASP A 130 -13.66 14.25 -12.42
C ASP A 130 -12.64 13.84 -11.37
N ALA A 131 -13.09 13.53 -10.14
CA ALA A 131 -12.26 13.02 -9.06
C ALA A 131 -11.65 11.65 -9.42
N ILE A 132 -12.43 10.75 -10.01
CA ILE A 132 -11.94 9.46 -10.51
C ILE A 132 -10.90 9.66 -11.62
N LEU A 133 -11.17 10.56 -12.57
CA LEU A 133 -10.21 10.86 -13.64
C LEU A 133 -8.91 11.45 -13.09
N LEU A 134 -9.00 12.32 -12.07
CA LEU A 134 -7.81 12.86 -11.40
C LEU A 134 -7.03 11.74 -10.70
N SER A 135 -7.72 10.84 -9.99
CA SER A 135 -7.08 9.69 -9.32
C SER A 135 -6.32 8.81 -10.32
N TYR A 136 -6.91 8.55 -11.48
CA TYR A 136 -6.26 7.81 -12.54
C TYR A 136 -4.96 8.49 -13.01
N LYS A 137 -5.02 9.81 -13.28
CA LYS A 137 -3.83 10.58 -13.71
C LYS A 137 -2.73 10.62 -12.65
N VAL A 138 -3.10 10.71 -11.38
CA VAL A 138 -2.14 10.62 -10.27
C VAL A 138 -1.48 9.25 -10.26
N GLY A 139 -2.24 8.18 -10.49
CA GLY A 139 -1.69 6.82 -10.58
C GLY A 139 -0.74 6.63 -11.75
N GLU A 140 -1.04 7.20 -12.93
CA GLU A 140 -0.14 7.19 -14.08
C GLU A 140 1.18 7.89 -13.76
N GLU A 141 1.14 9.08 -13.16
CA GLU A 141 2.32 9.84 -12.76
C GLU A 141 3.17 9.05 -11.74
N MET A 142 2.54 8.42 -10.73
CA MET A 142 3.24 7.59 -9.75
C MET A 142 3.91 6.37 -10.41
N ALA A 143 3.25 5.73 -11.37
CA ALA A 143 3.80 4.61 -12.10
C ALA A 143 5.01 5.02 -12.95
N ASP A 144 4.93 6.15 -13.62
CA ASP A 144 6.04 6.71 -14.43
C ASP A 144 7.25 7.07 -13.54
N GLN A 145 7.00 7.66 -12.36
CA GLN A 145 8.05 7.95 -11.38
C GLN A 145 8.70 6.67 -10.85
N LEU A 146 7.90 5.63 -10.52
CA LEU A 146 8.43 4.34 -10.10
C LEU A 146 9.35 3.73 -11.16
N GLU A 147 8.93 3.71 -12.42
CA GLU A 147 9.73 3.19 -13.52
C GLU A 147 11.00 4.02 -13.76
N HIS A 148 10.94 5.34 -13.54
CA HIS A 148 12.10 6.20 -13.57
C HIS A 148 13.09 5.81 -12.46
N TYR A 149 12.62 5.65 -11.21
CA TYR A 149 13.47 5.25 -10.09
C TYR A 149 14.08 3.87 -10.27
N LYS A 150 13.36 2.90 -10.82
CA LYS A 150 13.92 1.59 -11.15
C LYS A 150 15.12 1.70 -12.10
N LYS A 151 15.06 2.60 -13.09
CA LYS A 151 16.15 2.80 -14.06
C LYS A 151 17.39 3.43 -13.46
N ILE A 152 17.24 4.34 -12.49
CA ILE A 152 18.37 5.08 -11.91
C ILE A 152 18.94 4.45 -10.64
N LEU A 153 18.22 3.51 -10.02
CA LEU A 153 18.62 2.82 -8.79
C LEU A 153 19.04 1.35 -9.02
N ALA A 154 18.93 0.85 -10.27
CA ALA A 154 19.27 -0.51 -10.67
C ALA A 154 20.77 -0.84 -10.65
#